data_0e5776a9194733e5ea39bf481df9c0f6
#
_entry.id   0e5776a9194733e5ea39bf481df9c0f6
#
_cell.length_a   1.000
_cell.length_b   1.000
_cell.length_c   1.000
_cell.angle_alpha   90.00
_cell.angle_beta   90.00
_cell.angle_gamma   90.00
#
_symmetry.space_group_name_H-M   'P 1'
#
loop_
_entity.id
_entity.type
_entity.pdbx_description
1 polymer ?
#
loop_
_entity_poly.entity_id
_entity_poly.type
_entity_poly.pdbx_seq_one_letter_code
_entity_poly.pdbx_strand_id
1 'polypeptide(L)'
;LKAKIYSSFVYPVSLSDAKLLEDVIIAGFPLGKEVSAAIKISKGSVSSLAGYGDNYSNFQTDAALNQGNSGGPIINKKGNVIGVAVANYGKKEGIESFNFGVKSSTLRAFANSNGIDFEYPNTRELTNSKLGELITEGTVFIECHMTLSKIKKVVNELEKNKKAVYEQFIK
;
A
#
# COMPACT_ATOMS: atom_id res chain seq x y z
N LEU A 1 12.49 -3.44 -8.94
CA LEU A 1 12.35 -4.82 -9.43
C LEU A 1 11.65 -4.77 -10.77
N LYS A 2 12.27 -5.28 -11.84
CA LYS A 2 11.58 -5.58 -13.10
C LYS A 2 11.16 -7.04 -13.04
N ALA A 3 9.86 -7.29 -12.96
CA ALA A 3 9.31 -8.64 -13.04
C ALA A 3 8.49 -8.76 -14.33
N LYS A 4 8.57 -9.93 -14.97
CA LYS A 4 7.68 -10.27 -16.08
C LYS A 4 6.37 -10.81 -15.48
N ILE A 5 5.58 -9.91 -14.89
CA ILE A 5 4.25 -10.22 -14.35
C ILE A 5 3.26 -9.59 -15.32
N TYR A 6 2.41 -10.42 -15.91
CA TYR A 6 1.33 -9.98 -16.77
C TYR A 6 0.04 -10.16 -15.98
N SER A 7 -0.49 -9.07 -15.44
CA SER A 7 -1.84 -9.08 -14.87
C SER A 7 -2.86 -8.85 -15.98
N SER A 8 -3.98 -9.55 -15.92
CA SER A 8 -5.11 -9.32 -16.82
C SER A 8 -5.77 -7.96 -16.59
N PHE A 9 -5.54 -7.36 -15.43
CA PHE A 9 -6.08 -6.08 -15.03
C PHE A 9 -5.04 -5.25 -14.25
N VAL A 10 -5.00 -3.94 -14.53
CA VAL A 10 -4.20 -2.95 -13.82
C VAL A 10 -5.12 -1.89 -13.25
N TYR A 11 -4.98 -1.58 -11.97
CA TYR A 11 -5.77 -0.52 -11.33
C TYR A 11 -5.44 0.85 -11.92
N PRO A 12 -6.44 1.65 -12.30
CA PRO A 12 -6.21 3.06 -12.56
C PRO A 12 -5.86 3.79 -11.25
N VAL A 13 -5.01 4.80 -11.34
CA VAL A 13 -4.60 5.59 -10.16
C VAL A 13 -5.36 6.91 -10.15
N SER A 14 -5.94 7.26 -9.01
CA SER A 14 -6.67 8.53 -8.83
C SER A 14 -5.80 9.74 -9.17
N LEU A 15 -6.38 10.73 -9.82
CA LEU A 15 -5.73 12.01 -10.10
C LEU A 15 -5.67 12.93 -8.88
N SER A 16 -6.54 12.73 -7.92
CA SER A 16 -6.60 13.48 -6.66
C SER A 16 -6.28 12.57 -5.48
N ASP A 17 -5.69 13.15 -4.44
CA ASP A 17 -5.50 12.47 -3.17
C ASP A 17 -6.84 12.19 -2.48
N ALA A 18 -6.81 11.22 -1.57
CA ALA A 18 -7.94 10.84 -0.74
C ALA A 18 -8.46 12.02 0.08
N LYS A 19 -9.77 12.04 0.31
CA LYS A 19 -10.45 13.04 1.12
C LYS A 19 -10.85 12.46 2.47
N LEU A 20 -10.99 13.30 3.50
CA LEU A 20 -11.55 12.89 4.78
C LEU A 20 -12.92 12.23 4.58
N LEU A 21 -13.17 11.14 5.30
CA LEU A 21 -14.39 10.32 5.23
C LEU A 21 -14.63 9.63 3.88
N GLU A 22 -13.68 9.71 2.93
CA GLU A 22 -13.77 8.89 1.72
C GLU A 22 -13.70 7.41 2.07
N ASP A 23 -14.65 6.62 1.56
CA ASP A 23 -14.64 5.17 1.74
C ASP A 23 -13.41 4.55 1.06
N VAL A 24 -12.77 3.64 1.78
CA VAL A 24 -11.60 2.91 1.29
C VAL A 24 -11.79 1.41 1.38
N ILE A 25 -11.18 0.71 0.45
CA ILE A 25 -11.09 -0.74 0.40
C ILE A 25 -9.61 -1.09 0.29
N ILE A 26 -9.12 -1.91 1.22
CA ILE A 26 -7.75 -2.43 1.22
C ILE A 26 -7.82 -3.90 0.81
N ALA A 27 -7.01 -4.28 -0.15
CA ALA A 27 -6.90 -5.65 -0.62
C ALA A 27 -5.47 -6.17 -0.42
N GLY A 28 -5.34 -7.46 -0.06
CA GLY A 28 -4.03 -8.08 0.12
C GLY A 28 -4.12 -9.52 0.61
N PHE A 29 -2.96 -10.03 1.01
CA PHE A 29 -2.79 -11.40 1.51
C PHE A 29 -2.19 -11.39 2.92
N PRO A 30 -2.95 -10.89 3.94
CA PRO A 30 -2.45 -10.78 5.29
C PRO A 30 -2.06 -12.14 5.85
N LEU A 31 -0.87 -12.22 6.47
CA LEU A 31 -0.24 -13.42 7.01
C LEU A 31 0.03 -14.53 5.97
N GLY A 32 -0.09 -14.19 4.68
CA GLY A 32 0.26 -15.08 3.59
C GLY A 32 -0.40 -16.45 3.68
N LYS A 33 0.37 -17.48 3.32
CA LYS A 33 -0.10 -18.88 3.31
C LYS A 33 -0.34 -19.48 4.70
N GLU A 34 0.15 -18.86 5.77
CA GLU A 34 -0.05 -19.34 7.14
C GLU A 34 -1.52 -19.34 7.56
N VAL A 35 -2.30 -18.36 7.08
CA VAL A 35 -3.73 -18.28 7.37
C VAL A 35 -4.56 -18.75 6.18
N SER A 36 -4.29 -18.24 4.98
CA SER A 36 -5.01 -18.60 3.76
C SER A 36 -4.37 -17.92 2.56
N ALA A 37 -4.22 -18.65 1.46
CA ALA A 37 -3.76 -18.12 0.17
C ALA A 37 -4.82 -17.24 -0.54
N ALA A 38 -6.05 -17.18 -0.02
CA ALA A 38 -7.10 -16.35 -0.60
C ALA A 38 -6.86 -14.86 -0.28
N ILE A 39 -7.20 -14.00 -1.24
CA ILE A 39 -7.20 -12.55 -1.04
C ILE A 39 -8.19 -12.16 0.07
N LYS A 40 -7.81 -11.19 0.87
CA LYS A 40 -8.65 -10.63 1.92
C LYS A 40 -8.88 -9.15 1.70
N ILE A 41 -10.07 -8.70 2.07
CA ILE A 41 -10.52 -7.33 1.87
C ILE A 41 -10.91 -6.76 3.23
N SER A 42 -10.44 -5.56 3.53
CA SER A 42 -10.96 -4.74 4.62
C SER A 42 -11.55 -3.44 4.06
N LYS A 43 -12.56 -2.92 4.75
CA LYS A 43 -13.22 -1.66 4.41
C LYS A 43 -13.13 -0.71 5.57
N GLY A 44 -13.10 0.58 5.27
CA GLY A 44 -13.12 1.67 6.22
C GLY A 44 -13.20 3.00 5.52
N SER A 45 -12.69 4.04 6.16
CA SER A 45 -12.68 5.41 5.67
C SER A 45 -11.33 6.08 5.90
N VAL A 46 -11.09 7.18 5.23
CA VAL A 46 -9.94 8.06 5.50
C VAL A 46 -10.20 8.84 6.79
N SER A 47 -9.39 8.62 7.81
CA SER A 47 -9.53 9.23 9.14
C SER A 47 -8.61 10.44 9.35
N SER A 48 -7.51 10.58 8.57
CA SER A 48 -6.62 11.76 8.59
C SER A 48 -5.92 11.94 7.25
N LEU A 49 -5.64 13.20 6.87
CA LEU A 49 -4.89 13.52 5.65
C LEU A 49 -3.38 13.62 5.86
N ALA A 50 -2.89 13.28 7.05
CA ALA A 50 -1.48 13.15 7.37
C ALA A 50 -1.19 11.78 7.99
N GLY A 51 0.01 11.29 7.80
CA GLY A 51 0.52 10.08 8.43
C GLY A 51 1.22 10.36 9.76
N TYR A 52 1.98 9.38 10.24
CA TYR A 52 2.74 9.48 11.48
C TYR A 52 3.72 10.65 11.43
N GLY A 53 3.76 11.44 12.54
CA GLY A 53 4.63 12.61 12.66
C GLY A 53 4.35 13.69 11.61
N ASP A 54 3.08 13.91 11.28
CA ASP A 54 2.62 14.88 10.27
C ASP A 54 3.20 14.64 8.86
N ASN A 55 3.45 13.39 8.52
CA ASN A 55 3.90 13.04 7.18
C ASN A 55 2.77 13.24 6.15
N TYR A 56 2.79 14.36 5.45
CA TYR A 56 1.79 14.71 4.44
C TYR A 56 1.87 13.91 3.13
N SER A 57 2.89 13.08 2.93
CA SER A 57 2.91 12.09 1.83
C SER A 57 2.01 10.88 2.09
N ASN A 58 1.52 10.75 3.32
CA ASN A 58 0.65 9.67 3.76
C ASN A 58 -0.72 10.20 4.19
N PHE A 59 -1.66 9.29 4.31
CA PHE A 59 -2.95 9.50 4.98
C PHE A 59 -3.21 8.35 5.95
N GLN A 60 -4.13 8.56 6.89
CA GLN A 60 -4.56 7.53 7.84
C GLN A 60 -5.94 7.01 7.47
N THR A 61 -6.18 5.73 7.76
CA THR A 61 -7.47 5.06 7.60
C THR A 61 -7.80 4.19 8.81
N ASP A 62 -9.08 4.02 9.08
CA ASP A 62 -9.61 3.09 10.07
C ASP A 62 -9.79 1.67 9.51
N ALA A 63 -9.66 1.48 8.19
CA ALA A 63 -9.66 0.16 7.57
C ALA A 63 -8.53 -0.71 8.13
N ALA A 64 -8.85 -1.94 8.54
CA ALA A 64 -7.87 -2.85 9.12
C ALA A 64 -6.72 -3.16 8.15
N LEU A 65 -5.49 -2.98 8.62
CA LEU A 65 -4.27 -3.24 7.87
C LEU A 65 -3.37 -4.17 8.69
N ASN A 66 -3.11 -5.35 8.15
CA ASN A 66 -2.27 -6.37 8.78
C ASN A 66 -0.99 -6.61 7.97
N GLN A 67 -0.02 -7.24 8.60
CA GLN A 67 1.19 -7.69 7.92
C GLN A 67 0.83 -8.55 6.70
N GLY A 68 1.37 -8.23 5.53
CA GLY A 68 1.03 -8.84 4.25
C GLY A 68 0.09 -8.01 3.38
N ASN A 69 -0.52 -6.94 3.94
CA ASN A 69 -1.27 -5.95 3.15
C ASN A 69 -0.35 -4.81 2.66
N SER A 70 0.82 -4.62 3.27
CA SER A 70 1.79 -3.60 2.85
C SER A 70 2.21 -3.77 1.40
N GLY A 71 2.21 -2.68 0.63
CA GLY A 71 2.39 -2.68 -0.82
C GLY A 71 1.11 -2.95 -1.60
N GLY A 72 0.02 -3.36 -0.93
CA GLY A 72 -1.29 -3.58 -1.54
C GLY A 72 -2.04 -2.29 -1.84
N PRO A 73 -3.02 -2.34 -2.75
CA PRO A 73 -3.80 -1.17 -3.13
C PRO A 73 -4.79 -0.75 -2.04
N ILE A 74 -4.90 0.55 -1.86
CA ILE A 74 -6.04 1.19 -1.18
C ILE A 74 -6.87 1.84 -2.28
N ILE A 75 -8.08 1.33 -2.51
CA ILE A 75 -8.96 1.80 -3.58
C ILE A 75 -10.22 2.46 -3.04
N ASN A 76 -10.79 3.34 -3.82
CA ASN A 76 -12.10 3.94 -3.54
C ASN A 76 -13.25 3.17 -4.23
N LYS A 77 -14.50 3.62 -4.04
CA LYS A 77 -15.69 3.02 -4.66
C LYS A 77 -15.69 3.04 -6.19
N LYS A 78 -14.84 3.83 -6.82
CA LYS A 78 -14.67 3.84 -8.28
C LYS A 78 -13.66 2.79 -8.76
N GLY A 79 -13.01 2.07 -7.86
CA GLY A 79 -11.95 1.11 -8.18
C GLY A 79 -10.62 1.78 -8.53
N ASN A 80 -10.45 3.06 -8.24
CA ASN A 80 -9.18 3.77 -8.44
C ASN A 80 -8.30 3.63 -7.21
N VAL A 81 -7.00 3.40 -7.41
CA VAL A 81 -6.02 3.47 -6.33
C VAL A 81 -5.90 4.92 -5.84
N ILE A 82 -6.23 5.14 -4.59
CA ILE A 82 -6.06 6.41 -3.87
C ILE A 82 -4.85 6.40 -2.95
N GLY A 83 -4.26 5.20 -2.74
CA GLY A 83 -3.02 5.03 -1.99
C GLY A 83 -2.49 3.62 -2.00
N VAL A 84 -1.32 3.47 -1.40
CA VAL A 84 -0.63 2.19 -1.21
C VAL A 84 -0.48 1.92 0.28
N ALA A 85 -0.95 0.77 0.76
CA ALA A 85 -0.84 0.37 2.16
C ALA A 85 0.64 0.21 2.58
N VAL A 86 1.07 0.84 3.70
CA VAL A 86 2.49 0.81 4.08
C VAL A 86 2.76 0.27 5.47
N ALA A 87 1.99 0.65 6.46
CA ALA A 87 2.26 0.27 7.84
C ALA A 87 1.02 0.39 8.71
N ASN A 88 1.03 -0.37 9.80
CA ASN A 88 0.27 -0.02 10.99
C ASN A 88 1.26 0.38 12.10
N TYR A 89 0.92 1.37 12.88
CA TYR A 89 1.57 1.59 14.16
C TYR A 89 0.89 0.63 15.15
N GLY A 90 1.65 -0.38 15.57
CA GLY A 90 1.15 -1.52 16.32
C GLY A 90 0.33 -1.13 17.55
N LYS A 91 -0.60 -1.98 17.92
CA LYS A 91 -1.37 -1.88 19.15
C LYS A 91 -0.41 -1.79 20.34
N LYS A 92 -0.36 -0.62 20.97
CA LYS A 92 0.06 -0.50 22.37
C LYS A 92 -1.20 -0.68 23.22
N GLU A 93 -1.05 -1.27 24.39
CA GLU A 93 -2.14 -1.48 25.32
C GLU A 93 -2.93 -0.18 25.54
N GLY A 94 -4.23 -0.19 25.21
CA GLY A 94 -5.12 0.99 25.32
C GLY A 94 -5.13 1.94 24.10
N ILE A 95 -4.40 1.66 23.02
CA ILE A 95 -4.40 2.48 21.81
C ILE A 95 -4.79 1.62 20.59
N GLU A 96 -5.76 2.09 19.81
CA GLU A 96 -6.09 1.45 18.54
C GLU A 96 -4.94 1.59 17.54
N SER A 97 -4.84 0.62 16.61
CA SER A 97 -3.80 0.64 15.59
C SER A 97 -4.07 1.78 14.58
N PHE A 98 -3.05 2.59 14.33
CA PHE A 98 -3.08 3.57 13.25
C PHE A 98 -2.62 2.90 11.95
N ASN A 99 -3.45 2.95 10.92
CA ASN A 99 -3.17 2.36 9.63
C ASN A 99 -2.92 3.47 8.60
N PHE A 100 -1.86 3.32 7.79
CA PHE A 100 -1.42 4.37 6.88
C PHE A 100 -1.32 3.89 5.43
N GLY A 101 -1.56 4.82 4.52
CA GLY A 101 -1.31 4.65 3.09
C GLY A 101 -0.50 5.80 2.52
N VAL A 102 0.41 5.51 1.60
CA VAL A 102 1.07 6.53 0.76
C VAL A 102 0.04 7.07 -0.22
N LYS A 103 -0.05 8.39 -0.34
CA LYS A 103 -1.01 9.07 -1.23
C LYS A 103 -0.79 8.75 -2.70
N SER A 104 -1.86 8.83 -3.49
CA SER A 104 -1.80 8.66 -4.95
C SER A 104 -0.91 9.69 -5.63
N SER A 105 -0.84 10.93 -5.14
CA SER A 105 0.08 11.96 -5.65
C SER A 105 1.54 11.54 -5.54
N THR A 106 1.95 10.96 -4.40
CA THR A 106 3.31 10.46 -4.19
C THR A 106 3.61 9.28 -5.12
N LEU A 107 2.66 8.33 -5.26
CA LEU A 107 2.78 7.21 -6.20
C LEU A 107 2.94 7.71 -7.65
N ARG A 108 2.14 8.69 -8.06
CA ARG A 108 2.20 9.29 -9.39
C ARG A 108 3.52 10.02 -9.65
N ALA A 109 4.00 10.79 -8.67
CA ALA A 109 5.29 11.46 -8.77
C ALA A 109 6.44 10.45 -8.99
N PHE A 110 6.43 9.35 -8.21
CA PHE A 110 7.40 8.26 -8.38
C PHE A 110 7.30 7.61 -9.77
N ALA A 111 6.11 7.29 -10.22
CA ALA A 111 5.89 6.65 -11.52
C ALA A 111 6.33 7.55 -12.68
N ASN A 112 5.93 8.82 -12.66
CA ASN A 112 6.34 9.81 -13.68
C ASN A 112 7.86 9.96 -13.76
N SER A 113 8.54 9.99 -12.60
CA SER A 113 10.01 10.05 -12.55
C SER A 113 10.70 8.81 -13.15
N ASN A 114 9.97 7.70 -13.28
CA ASN A 114 10.45 6.44 -13.84
C ASN A 114 9.86 6.11 -15.22
N GLY A 115 9.15 7.06 -15.86
CA GLY A 115 8.54 6.87 -17.18
C GLY A 115 7.44 5.81 -17.17
N ILE A 116 6.68 5.69 -16.06
CA ILE A 116 5.55 4.78 -15.93
C ILE A 116 4.26 5.59 -16.03
N ASP A 117 3.42 5.24 -16.99
CA ASP A 117 2.10 5.83 -17.17
C ASP A 117 1.04 4.95 -16.48
N PHE A 118 -0.05 5.60 -16.07
CA PHE A 118 -1.22 4.95 -15.51
C PHE A 118 -2.43 5.07 -16.43
N GLU A 119 -3.30 4.09 -16.37
CA GLU A 119 -4.62 4.15 -16.98
C GLU A 119 -5.44 5.33 -16.43
N TYR A 120 -6.34 5.86 -17.26
CA TYR A 120 -7.24 6.93 -16.84
C TYR A 120 -8.18 6.44 -15.73
N PRO A 121 -8.37 7.25 -14.66
CA PRO A 121 -9.20 6.84 -13.55
C PRO A 121 -10.68 6.74 -13.94
N ASN A 122 -11.35 5.78 -13.34
CA ASN A 122 -12.79 5.62 -13.44
C ASN A 122 -13.50 6.85 -12.83
N THR A 123 -14.54 7.33 -13.49
CA THR A 123 -15.32 8.49 -13.03
C THR A 123 -16.57 8.10 -12.25
N ARG A 124 -17.09 6.87 -12.45
CA ARG A 124 -18.32 6.34 -11.85
C ARG A 124 -18.02 5.32 -10.76
N GLU A 125 -18.86 5.25 -9.76
CA GLU A 125 -18.80 4.21 -8.74
C GLU A 125 -19.16 2.84 -9.34
N LEU A 126 -18.48 1.82 -8.84
CA LEU A 126 -18.69 0.42 -9.21
C LEU A 126 -19.57 -0.26 -8.15
N THR A 127 -20.29 -1.28 -8.57
CA THR A 127 -21.00 -2.16 -7.64
C THR A 127 -20.00 -2.97 -6.82
N ASN A 128 -20.42 -3.45 -5.64
CA ASN A 128 -19.56 -4.31 -4.80
C ASN A 128 -19.10 -5.58 -5.53
N SER A 129 -19.96 -6.16 -6.40
CA SER A 129 -19.59 -7.32 -7.21
C SER A 129 -18.44 -6.97 -8.16
N LYS A 130 -18.57 -5.84 -8.87
CA LYS A 130 -17.53 -5.40 -9.82
C LYS A 130 -16.22 -5.02 -9.14
N LEU A 131 -16.29 -4.40 -7.94
CA LEU A 131 -15.13 -4.14 -7.11
C LEU A 131 -14.44 -5.44 -6.67
N GLY A 132 -15.22 -6.46 -6.30
CA GLY A 132 -14.69 -7.78 -5.93
C GLY A 132 -13.96 -8.47 -7.09
N GLU A 133 -14.52 -8.45 -8.30
CA GLU A 133 -13.88 -8.96 -9.51
C GLU A 133 -12.55 -8.23 -9.77
N LEU A 134 -12.59 -6.90 -9.82
CA LEU A 134 -11.43 -6.03 -10.05
C LEU A 134 -10.32 -6.29 -9.02
N ILE A 135 -10.66 -6.44 -7.75
CA ILE A 135 -9.72 -6.74 -6.68
C ILE A 135 -9.07 -8.11 -6.88
N THR A 136 -9.85 -9.11 -7.23
CA THR A 136 -9.36 -10.48 -7.42
C THR A 136 -8.40 -10.57 -8.61
N GLU A 137 -8.66 -9.83 -9.68
CA GLU A 137 -7.83 -9.83 -10.88
C GLU A 137 -6.60 -8.92 -10.76
N GLY A 138 -6.74 -7.78 -10.08
CA GLY A 138 -5.70 -6.74 -10.02
C GLY A 138 -4.73 -6.86 -8.86
N THR A 139 -5.02 -7.68 -7.82
CA THR A 139 -4.15 -7.80 -6.64
C THR A 139 -3.44 -9.14 -6.65
N VAL A 140 -2.11 -9.10 -6.69
CA VAL A 140 -1.27 -10.30 -6.77
C VAL A 140 -0.40 -10.46 -5.54
N PHE A 141 -0.15 -11.72 -5.15
CA PHE A 141 0.81 -12.05 -4.10
C PHE A 141 2.21 -12.22 -4.72
N ILE A 142 3.18 -11.50 -4.18
CA ILE A 142 4.56 -11.55 -4.67
C ILE A 142 5.44 -12.23 -3.62
N GLU A 143 6.05 -13.35 -3.98
CA GLU A 143 7.09 -14.02 -3.20
C GLU A 143 8.47 -13.74 -3.79
N CYS A 144 9.39 -13.27 -2.98
CA CYS A 144 10.77 -13.03 -3.38
C CYS A 144 11.68 -14.12 -2.79
N HIS A 145 12.19 -15.01 -3.62
CA HIS A 145 13.12 -16.05 -3.20
C HIS A 145 14.55 -15.58 -3.39
N MET A 146 15.32 -15.60 -2.29
CA MET A 146 16.74 -15.25 -2.27
C MET A 146 17.55 -16.30 -1.52
N THR A 147 18.82 -16.47 -1.93
CA THR A 147 19.77 -17.29 -1.15
C THR A 147 20.10 -16.61 0.18
N LEU A 148 20.43 -17.38 1.20
CA LEU A 148 20.82 -16.86 2.52
C LEU A 148 22.00 -15.87 2.44
N SER A 149 22.96 -16.10 1.54
CA SER A 149 24.08 -15.17 1.33
C SER A 149 23.61 -13.82 0.78
N LYS A 150 22.62 -13.81 -0.11
CA LYS A 150 22.04 -12.59 -0.69
C LYS A 150 21.21 -11.84 0.35
N ILE A 151 20.44 -12.56 1.17
CA ILE A 151 19.69 -11.98 2.30
C ILE A 151 20.65 -11.28 3.27
N LYS A 152 21.73 -11.95 3.68
CA LYS A 152 22.74 -11.37 4.58
C LYS A 152 23.35 -10.10 4.01
N LYS A 153 23.66 -10.04 2.71
CA LYS A 153 24.17 -8.83 2.05
C LYS A 153 23.18 -7.67 2.13
N VAL A 154 21.91 -7.92 1.79
CA VAL A 154 20.86 -6.90 1.84
C VAL A 154 20.66 -6.39 3.26
N VAL A 155 20.60 -7.26 4.26
CA VAL A 155 20.46 -6.86 5.67
C VAL A 155 21.64 -6.01 6.12
N ASN A 156 22.88 -6.42 5.82
CA ASN A 156 24.08 -5.66 6.18
C ASN A 156 24.11 -4.27 5.50
N GLU A 157 23.67 -4.16 4.24
CA GLU A 157 23.55 -2.87 3.55
C GLU A 157 22.49 -1.97 4.18
N LEU A 158 21.33 -2.53 4.56
CA LEU A 158 20.29 -1.78 5.26
C LEU A 158 20.75 -1.28 6.63
N GLU A 159 21.48 -2.09 7.39
CA GLU A 159 22.04 -1.70 8.70
C GLU A 159 23.09 -0.58 8.55
N LYS A 160 23.98 -0.68 7.56
CA LYS A 160 24.94 0.38 7.25
C LYS A 160 24.25 1.69 6.88
N ASN A 161 23.21 1.63 6.05
CA ASN A 161 22.46 2.82 5.65
C ASN A 161 21.71 3.43 6.84
N LYS A 162 21.10 2.62 7.70
CA LYS A 162 20.48 3.10 8.95
C LYS A 162 21.51 3.82 9.82
N LYS A 163 22.68 3.23 10.03
CA LYS A 163 23.75 3.82 10.85
C LYS A 163 24.23 5.14 10.26
N ALA A 164 24.45 5.21 8.94
CA ALA A 164 24.85 6.43 8.26
C ALA A 164 23.82 7.56 8.38
N VAL A 165 22.52 7.24 8.29
CA VAL A 165 21.44 8.20 8.50
C VAL A 165 21.44 8.68 9.96
N TYR A 166 21.54 7.79 10.95
CA TYR A 166 21.62 8.18 12.37
C TYR A 166 22.80 9.10 12.66
N GLU A 167 23.97 8.82 12.11
CA GLU A 167 25.18 9.64 12.30
C GLU A 167 25.07 11.05 11.72
N GLN A 168 24.22 11.27 10.70
CA GLN A 168 23.92 12.59 10.14
C GLN A 168 22.99 13.44 11.01
N PHE A 169 22.17 12.81 11.86
CA PHE A 169 21.20 13.51 12.71
C PHE A 169 21.69 13.75 14.16
N ILE A 170 22.83 13.18 14.55
CA ILE A 170 23.41 13.29 15.92
C ILE A 170 24.56 14.31 15.98
N LYS A 171 24.76 15.11 14.94
CA LYS A 171 25.75 16.20 14.95
C LYS A 171 25.12 17.52 15.31
#